data_fe5e22479f3d8b4679ff4a63719488e3
#
_entry.id   fe5e22479f3d8b4679ff4a63719488e3
#
_cell.length_a   1.000
_cell.length_b   1.000
_cell.length_c   1.000
_cell.angle_alpha   90.00
_cell.angle_beta   90.00
_cell.angle_gamma   90.00
#
_symmetry.space_group_name_H-M   'P 1'
#
loop_
_entity.id
_entity.type
_entity.pdbx_description
1 polymer ?
#
loop_
_entity_poly.entity_id
_entity_poly.type
_entity_poly.pdbx_seq_one_letter_code
_entity_poly.pdbx_strand_id
1 'polypeptide(L)'
;MALLDSATLEFVRSHADEDVRRLAFLADRFPGVDMPAALDQIRGRQVAKVKIPAWAAVDGIVYPPHLSLEQCSGEAAARYKARLVRRLGVQSMVDLTGGMGVDFSWMAREVGQATYVERQEWLCALAKENFPRLGLSHVEVRQGEAEALLPALPVVDFIYLDPARRDSKGGKTYAISDCVPDVSQLKEELLRHARWILVKLSPMLDWHAAVEAMRCGLGGVCEVHVVSSGNECKELLLLLSADAPVAPRLYCVNDDVCFSCDTRCAFPPLVYGVPRVGDMLLVPNASVMKAGCFTAFASRFRLRAIAPNSHLFFIPAEEASGDGFATGMPARCFRLVAVTSFNKKALRQALAGVSRANVAVRNFPLTAAELRKRLRLGDGGDVFIFATTTSERQHVLLVCRKLPDAGKIHENQP
;
A
#
# COMPACT_ATOMS: atom_id res chain seq x y z
N MET A 1 18.03 9.32 -23.43
CA MET A 1 18.42 7.89 -23.52
C MET A 1 18.44 7.53 -25.00
N ALA A 2 19.53 7.02 -25.53
CA ALA A 2 19.57 6.58 -26.93
C ALA A 2 18.62 5.38 -27.08
N LEU A 3 17.84 5.35 -28.17
CA LEU A 3 17.07 4.17 -28.56
C LEU A 3 18.06 3.00 -28.68
N LEU A 4 17.76 1.88 -28.04
CA LEU A 4 18.58 0.69 -28.14
C LEU A 4 18.66 0.26 -29.63
N ASP A 5 19.85 -0.08 -30.09
CA ASP A 5 20.01 -0.62 -31.44
C ASP A 5 19.35 -2.01 -31.56
N SER A 6 19.18 -2.46 -32.80
CA SER A 6 18.50 -3.71 -33.09
C SER A 6 19.18 -4.95 -32.46
N ALA A 7 20.52 -4.95 -32.39
CA ALA A 7 21.29 -6.07 -31.82
C ALA A 7 21.08 -6.15 -30.29
N THR A 8 21.10 -5.00 -29.62
CA THR A 8 20.83 -4.89 -28.18
C THR A 8 19.38 -5.29 -27.85
N LEU A 9 18.40 -4.86 -28.67
CA LEU A 9 17.00 -5.24 -28.49
C LEU A 9 16.78 -6.77 -28.65
N GLU A 10 17.43 -7.35 -29.64
CA GLU A 10 17.36 -8.82 -29.86
C GLU A 10 18.00 -9.59 -28.72
N PHE A 11 19.14 -9.11 -28.22
CA PHE A 11 19.78 -9.69 -27.04
C PHE A 11 18.87 -9.63 -25.81
N VAL A 12 18.24 -8.48 -25.53
CA VAL A 12 17.27 -8.32 -24.43
C VAL A 12 16.11 -9.31 -24.55
N ARG A 13 15.56 -9.51 -25.75
CA ARG A 13 14.46 -10.47 -25.98
C ARG A 13 14.88 -11.90 -25.74
N SER A 14 16.05 -12.29 -26.27
CA SER A 14 16.55 -13.67 -26.22
C SER A 14 16.97 -14.10 -24.80
N HIS A 15 17.40 -13.13 -23.97
CA HIS A 15 17.94 -13.39 -22.63
C HIS A 15 17.08 -12.81 -21.50
N ALA A 16 15.80 -12.48 -21.76
CA ALA A 16 14.91 -11.76 -20.86
C ALA A 16 14.72 -12.41 -19.47
N ASP A 17 14.88 -13.71 -19.36
CA ASP A 17 14.66 -14.49 -18.13
C ASP A 17 15.96 -15.03 -17.51
N GLU A 18 17.12 -14.66 -18.06
CA GLU A 18 18.42 -15.12 -17.56
C GLU A 18 18.93 -14.21 -16.42
N ASP A 19 19.83 -14.76 -15.61
CA ASP A 19 20.49 -14.01 -14.53
C ASP A 19 21.39 -12.92 -15.10
N VAL A 20 21.08 -11.67 -14.83
CA VAL A 20 21.83 -10.50 -15.31
C VAL A 20 23.30 -10.49 -14.88
N ARG A 21 23.62 -11.09 -13.72
CA ARG A 21 25.01 -11.20 -13.25
C ARG A 21 25.79 -12.15 -14.13
N ARG A 22 25.18 -13.29 -14.51
CA ARG A 22 25.79 -14.27 -15.43
C ARG A 22 25.99 -13.66 -16.81
N LEU A 23 24.99 -12.93 -17.34
CA LEU A 23 25.08 -12.25 -18.63
C LEU A 23 26.20 -11.21 -18.67
N ALA A 24 26.41 -10.46 -17.59
CA ALA A 24 27.50 -9.48 -17.50
C ALA A 24 28.88 -10.10 -17.75
N PHE A 25 29.13 -11.34 -17.30
CA PHE A 25 30.40 -12.05 -17.56
C PHE A 25 30.56 -12.53 -19.01
N LEU A 26 29.49 -12.46 -19.79
CA LEU A 26 29.51 -12.90 -21.21
C LEU A 26 29.63 -11.71 -22.16
N ALA A 27 29.82 -10.48 -21.68
CA ALA A 27 29.83 -9.25 -22.48
C ALA A 27 30.78 -9.33 -23.70
N ASP A 28 31.99 -9.86 -23.51
CA ASP A 28 33.01 -10.01 -24.57
C ASP A 28 32.58 -10.92 -25.74
N ARG A 29 31.56 -11.73 -25.54
CA ARG A 29 31.02 -12.62 -26.58
C ARG A 29 30.03 -11.94 -27.52
N PHE A 30 29.59 -10.74 -27.17
CA PHE A 30 28.55 -9.97 -27.86
C PHE A 30 29.02 -8.54 -28.17
N PRO A 31 30.08 -8.36 -29.00
CA PRO A 31 30.73 -7.07 -29.22
C PRO A 31 29.82 -6.00 -29.88
N GLY A 32 28.70 -6.42 -30.47
CA GLY A 32 27.71 -5.50 -31.09
C GLY A 32 26.55 -5.12 -30.18
N VAL A 33 26.57 -5.51 -28.89
CA VAL A 33 25.50 -5.28 -27.93
C VAL A 33 25.96 -4.22 -26.92
N ASP A 34 25.16 -3.17 -26.71
CA ASP A 34 25.32 -2.30 -25.54
C ASP A 34 24.92 -3.07 -24.27
N MET A 35 25.90 -3.84 -23.75
CA MET A 35 25.65 -4.76 -22.63
C MET A 35 25.13 -4.05 -21.37
N PRO A 36 25.66 -2.89 -20.92
CA PRO A 36 25.09 -2.17 -19.80
C PRO A 36 23.60 -1.85 -19.98
N ALA A 37 23.24 -1.30 -21.13
CA ALA A 37 21.85 -0.97 -21.45
C ALA A 37 20.96 -2.22 -21.55
N ALA A 38 21.46 -3.32 -22.16
CA ALA A 38 20.75 -4.58 -22.24
C ALA A 38 20.45 -5.18 -20.86
N LEU A 39 21.44 -5.19 -19.96
CA LEU A 39 21.29 -5.71 -18.60
C LEU A 39 20.29 -4.87 -17.78
N ASP A 40 20.30 -3.56 -17.93
CA ASP A 40 19.32 -2.68 -17.28
C ASP A 40 17.89 -2.98 -17.77
N GLN A 41 17.69 -3.21 -19.08
CA GLN A 41 16.38 -3.58 -19.62
C GLN A 41 15.91 -4.97 -19.16
N ILE A 42 16.79 -5.98 -19.18
CA ILE A 42 16.48 -7.32 -18.70
C ILE A 42 16.08 -7.29 -17.22
N ARG A 43 16.89 -6.63 -16.39
CA ARG A 43 16.61 -6.46 -14.97
C ARG A 43 15.31 -5.70 -14.74
N GLY A 44 15.10 -4.60 -15.49
CA GLY A 44 13.88 -3.80 -15.44
C GLY A 44 12.64 -4.66 -15.72
N ARG A 45 12.66 -5.47 -16.78
CA ARG A 45 11.59 -6.40 -17.13
C ARG A 45 11.34 -7.46 -16.05
N GLN A 46 12.39 -8.03 -15.47
CA GLN A 46 12.26 -9.03 -14.40
C GLN A 46 11.59 -8.45 -13.14
N VAL A 47 11.97 -7.25 -12.72
CA VAL A 47 11.31 -6.53 -11.62
C VAL A 47 9.86 -6.20 -11.98
N ALA A 48 9.62 -5.73 -13.21
CA ALA A 48 8.29 -5.37 -13.70
C ALA A 48 7.33 -6.57 -13.73
N LYS A 49 7.80 -7.78 -14.08
CA LYS A 49 6.98 -9.01 -14.04
C LYS A 49 6.32 -9.24 -12.68
N VAL A 50 6.97 -8.82 -11.60
CA VAL A 50 6.45 -8.98 -10.22
C VAL A 50 5.68 -7.74 -9.77
N LYS A 51 6.21 -6.55 -10.06
CA LYS A 51 5.70 -5.29 -9.50
C LYS A 51 4.59 -4.64 -10.32
N ILE A 52 4.70 -4.71 -11.65
CA ILE A 52 3.79 -4.11 -12.64
C ILE A 52 3.59 -5.06 -13.84
N PRO A 53 3.04 -6.27 -13.61
CA PRO A 53 2.95 -7.33 -14.61
C PRO A 53 2.28 -6.92 -15.92
N ALA A 54 1.30 -6.01 -15.88
CA ALA A 54 0.66 -5.50 -17.09
C ALA A 54 1.61 -4.72 -18.00
N TRP A 55 2.59 -3.99 -17.44
CA TRP A 55 3.63 -3.34 -18.23
C TRP A 55 4.61 -4.36 -18.82
N ALA A 56 5.00 -5.37 -18.04
CA ALA A 56 5.90 -6.43 -18.48
C ALA A 56 5.32 -7.29 -19.60
N ALA A 57 3.99 -7.34 -19.74
CA ALA A 57 3.28 -8.04 -20.81
C ALA A 57 3.27 -7.27 -22.15
N VAL A 58 3.62 -5.98 -22.15
CA VAL A 58 3.66 -5.15 -23.37
C VAL A 58 5.07 -5.17 -23.94
N ASP A 59 5.18 -5.54 -25.23
CA ASP A 59 6.47 -5.53 -25.92
C ASP A 59 6.99 -4.12 -26.17
N GLY A 60 8.32 -3.97 -26.09
CA GLY A 60 9.00 -2.72 -26.37
C GLY A 60 8.95 -1.67 -25.26
N ILE A 61 8.40 -2.01 -24.09
CA ILE A 61 8.50 -1.12 -22.92
C ILE A 61 9.96 -0.90 -22.57
N VAL A 62 10.34 0.37 -22.42
CA VAL A 62 11.66 0.78 -21.97
C VAL A 62 11.63 1.02 -20.47
N TYR A 63 12.53 0.36 -19.74
CA TYR A 63 12.61 0.48 -18.29
C TYR A 63 13.70 1.48 -17.88
N PRO A 64 13.46 2.26 -16.82
CA PRO A 64 14.48 3.16 -16.26
C PRO A 64 15.56 2.36 -15.51
N PRO A 65 16.68 2.99 -15.14
CA PRO A 65 17.62 2.42 -14.20
C PRO A 65 16.92 1.90 -12.92
N HIS A 66 17.47 0.85 -12.32
CA HIS A 66 16.89 0.04 -11.26
C HIS A 66 16.22 0.83 -10.10
N LEU A 67 16.84 1.92 -9.65
CA LEU A 67 16.34 2.69 -8.50
C LEU A 67 14.95 3.28 -8.74
N SER A 68 14.69 3.83 -9.92
CA SER A 68 13.39 4.43 -10.25
C SER A 68 12.28 3.38 -10.31
N LEU A 69 12.61 2.18 -10.77
CA LEU A 69 11.66 1.07 -10.82
C LEU A 69 11.33 0.53 -9.41
N GLU A 70 12.29 0.55 -8.49
CA GLU A 70 12.03 0.16 -7.10
C GLU A 70 11.12 1.15 -6.38
N GLN A 71 11.25 2.43 -6.68
CA GLN A 71 10.49 3.51 -6.04
C GLN A 71 9.06 3.69 -6.59
N CYS A 72 8.77 3.24 -7.81
CA CYS A 72 7.42 3.38 -8.38
C CYS A 72 6.38 2.56 -7.62
N SER A 73 5.11 2.91 -7.79
CA SER A 73 3.98 2.14 -7.25
C SER A 73 3.92 0.74 -7.82
N GLY A 74 3.43 -0.21 -7.01
CA GLY A 74 3.02 -1.52 -7.54
C GLY A 74 1.68 -1.43 -8.27
N GLU A 75 1.43 -2.39 -9.17
CA GLU A 75 0.22 -2.40 -10.02
C GLU A 75 -1.09 -2.35 -9.22
N ALA A 76 -1.19 -3.06 -8.09
CA ALA A 76 -2.39 -3.06 -7.27
C ALA A 76 -2.74 -1.65 -6.74
N ALA A 77 -1.73 -0.91 -6.27
CA ALA A 77 -1.90 0.46 -5.79
C ALA A 77 -2.23 1.44 -6.92
N ALA A 78 -1.60 1.27 -8.10
CA ALA A 78 -1.91 2.09 -9.27
C ALA A 78 -3.35 1.85 -9.78
N ARG A 79 -3.79 0.59 -9.84
CA ARG A 79 -5.18 0.22 -10.16
C ARG A 79 -6.18 0.79 -9.15
N TYR A 80 -5.81 0.84 -7.87
CA TYR A 80 -6.66 1.45 -6.85
C TYR A 80 -6.89 2.94 -7.14
N LYS A 81 -5.83 3.70 -7.47
CA LYS A 81 -5.92 5.12 -7.86
C LYS A 81 -6.78 5.32 -9.11
N ALA A 82 -6.65 4.45 -10.11
CA ALA A 82 -7.52 4.47 -11.29
C ALA A 82 -9.00 4.27 -10.93
N ARG A 83 -9.31 3.33 -10.01
CA ARG A 83 -10.69 3.16 -9.51
C ARG A 83 -11.22 4.42 -8.81
N LEU A 84 -10.38 5.15 -8.07
CA LEU A 84 -10.77 6.44 -7.48
C LEU A 84 -11.12 7.46 -8.58
N VAL A 85 -10.26 7.60 -9.61
CA VAL A 85 -10.52 8.50 -10.74
C VAL A 85 -11.84 8.16 -11.44
N ARG A 86 -12.08 6.88 -11.73
CA ARG A 86 -13.34 6.39 -12.32
C ARG A 86 -14.55 6.73 -11.44
N ARG A 87 -14.46 6.48 -10.12
CA ARG A 87 -15.53 6.80 -9.16
C ARG A 87 -15.88 8.28 -9.12
N LEU A 88 -14.86 9.15 -9.24
CA LEU A 88 -15.06 10.60 -9.26
C LEU A 88 -15.67 11.12 -10.56
N GLY A 89 -15.69 10.32 -11.62
CA GLY A 89 -16.31 10.65 -12.91
C GLY A 89 -15.64 11.81 -13.64
N VAL A 90 -14.35 12.02 -13.41
CA VAL A 90 -13.57 13.12 -14.00
C VAL A 90 -13.23 12.84 -15.47
N GLN A 91 -13.10 13.89 -16.28
CA GLN A 91 -12.81 13.80 -17.71
C GLN A 91 -11.41 14.28 -18.07
N SER A 92 -10.83 15.14 -17.22
CA SER A 92 -9.52 15.74 -17.44
C SER A 92 -8.63 15.58 -16.20
N MET A 93 -7.35 15.25 -16.42
CA MET A 93 -6.39 15.11 -15.33
C MET A 93 -5.00 15.65 -15.68
N VAL A 94 -4.28 16.08 -14.62
CA VAL A 94 -2.86 16.37 -14.67
C VAL A 94 -2.14 15.62 -13.56
N ASP A 95 -1.05 14.94 -13.90
CA ASP A 95 -0.06 14.47 -12.92
C ASP A 95 1.11 15.44 -12.91
N LEU A 96 1.33 16.11 -11.78
CA LEU A 96 2.38 17.12 -11.61
C LEU A 96 3.75 16.54 -11.20
N THR A 97 3.82 15.23 -10.99
CA THR A 97 5.01 14.53 -10.46
C THR A 97 5.22 13.19 -11.16
N GLY A 98 5.12 13.16 -12.46
CA GLY A 98 4.94 11.97 -13.29
C GLY A 98 5.85 10.78 -13.00
N GLY A 99 7.14 11.00 -12.69
CA GLY A 99 8.09 9.96 -12.38
C GLY A 99 8.19 8.90 -13.48
N MET A 100 8.12 7.62 -13.12
CA MET A 100 8.09 6.52 -14.10
C MET A 100 6.75 6.44 -14.86
N GLY A 101 5.70 7.09 -14.39
CA GLY A 101 4.38 7.10 -15.03
C GLY A 101 3.50 5.88 -14.75
N VAL A 102 3.84 5.04 -13.77
CA VAL A 102 3.03 3.84 -13.46
C VAL A 102 1.65 4.23 -12.99
N ASP A 103 1.53 5.06 -11.94
CA ASP A 103 0.25 5.55 -11.43
C ASP A 103 -0.53 6.30 -12.51
N PHE A 104 0.16 7.22 -13.19
CA PHE A 104 -0.41 7.98 -14.28
C PHE A 104 -1.01 7.09 -15.37
N SER A 105 -0.28 6.06 -15.81
CA SER A 105 -0.72 5.18 -16.90
C SER A 105 -2.02 4.43 -16.61
N TRP A 106 -2.31 4.15 -15.34
CA TRP A 106 -3.57 3.55 -14.93
C TRP A 106 -4.69 4.57 -14.83
N MET A 107 -4.42 5.74 -14.23
CA MET A 107 -5.40 6.81 -14.07
C MET A 107 -5.80 7.44 -15.42
N ALA A 108 -4.84 7.65 -16.33
CA ALA A 108 -5.08 8.23 -17.64
C ALA A 108 -6.04 7.42 -18.53
N ARG A 109 -6.19 6.13 -18.29
CA ARG A 109 -7.17 5.27 -18.99
C ARG A 109 -8.63 5.59 -18.63
N GLU A 110 -8.84 6.26 -17.53
CA GLU A 110 -10.16 6.57 -16.98
C GLU A 110 -10.68 7.95 -17.41
N VAL A 111 -9.88 8.72 -18.15
CA VAL A 111 -10.19 10.09 -18.54
C VAL A 111 -10.00 10.33 -20.03
N GLY A 112 -10.70 11.36 -20.56
CA GLY A 112 -10.58 11.74 -21.98
C GLY A 112 -9.35 12.58 -22.28
N GLN A 113 -8.84 13.34 -21.30
CA GLN A 113 -7.66 14.21 -21.42
C GLN A 113 -6.73 14.01 -20.23
N ALA A 114 -5.46 13.75 -20.52
CA ALA A 114 -4.45 13.54 -19.48
C ALA A 114 -3.14 14.24 -19.83
N THR A 115 -2.60 15.00 -18.87
CA THR A 115 -1.30 15.65 -18.99
C THR A 115 -0.35 15.08 -17.94
N TYR A 116 0.80 14.62 -18.40
CA TYR A 116 1.89 14.14 -17.57
C TYR A 116 2.96 15.23 -17.49
N VAL A 117 3.31 15.66 -16.28
CA VAL A 117 4.36 16.64 -16.00
C VAL A 117 5.48 16.00 -15.22
N GLU A 118 6.71 16.16 -15.70
CA GLU A 118 7.93 15.65 -15.04
C GLU A 118 9.10 16.60 -15.28
N ARG A 119 9.90 16.86 -14.25
CA ARG A 119 11.06 17.77 -14.33
C ARG A 119 12.26 17.16 -15.05
N GLN A 120 12.43 15.84 -14.95
CA GLN A 120 13.57 15.13 -15.50
C GLN A 120 13.31 14.82 -16.98
N GLU A 121 14.10 15.43 -17.86
CA GLU A 121 13.99 15.26 -19.32
C GLU A 121 14.00 13.79 -19.76
N TRP A 122 14.87 12.99 -19.16
CA TRP A 122 14.98 11.58 -19.53
C TRP A 122 13.74 10.76 -19.17
N LEU A 123 13.01 11.09 -18.07
CA LEU A 123 11.73 10.46 -17.73
C LEU A 123 10.63 10.91 -18.70
N CYS A 124 10.63 12.17 -19.12
CA CYS A 124 9.74 12.64 -20.19
C CYS A 124 9.97 11.88 -21.50
N ALA A 125 11.23 11.65 -21.88
CA ALA A 125 11.57 10.87 -23.07
C ALA A 125 11.08 9.41 -22.92
N LEU A 126 11.27 8.80 -21.74
CA LEU A 126 10.77 7.46 -21.42
C LEU A 126 9.24 7.39 -21.52
N ALA A 127 8.53 8.36 -20.96
CA ALA A 127 7.08 8.45 -21.01
C ALA A 127 6.57 8.55 -22.46
N LYS A 128 7.18 9.40 -23.30
CA LYS A 128 6.85 9.54 -24.73
C LYS A 128 7.00 8.22 -25.50
N GLU A 129 7.96 7.38 -25.14
CA GLU A 129 8.15 6.05 -25.73
C GLU A 129 7.15 5.01 -25.21
N ASN A 130 6.88 5.01 -23.93
CA ASN A 130 6.09 3.96 -23.29
C ASN A 130 4.57 4.18 -23.39
N PHE A 131 4.09 5.42 -23.26
CA PHE A 131 2.63 5.67 -23.23
C PHE A 131 1.92 5.24 -24.51
N PRO A 132 2.42 5.47 -25.73
CA PRO A 132 1.77 4.94 -26.93
C PRO A 132 1.71 3.41 -26.94
N ARG A 133 2.77 2.72 -26.45
CA ARG A 133 2.79 1.24 -26.36
C ARG A 133 1.79 0.72 -25.34
N LEU A 134 1.51 1.50 -24.30
CA LEU A 134 0.48 1.22 -23.28
C LEU A 134 -0.94 1.60 -23.74
N GLY A 135 -1.12 2.07 -24.99
CA GLY A 135 -2.42 2.49 -25.54
C GLY A 135 -2.86 3.89 -25.08
N LEU A 136 -1.94 4.73 -24.62
CA LEU A 136 -2.20 6.08 -24.11
C LEU A 136 -1.80 7.16 -25.13
N SER A 137 -2.38 7.12 -26.33
CA SER A 137 -2.08 8.09 -27.41
C SER A 137 -2.69 9.48 -27.17
N HIS A 138 -3.64 9.62 -26.25
CA HIS A 138 -4.32 10.87 -25.89
C HIS A 138 -3.60 11.69 -24.81
N VAL A 139 -2.41 11.24 -24.40
CA VAL A 139 -1.65 11.85 -23.30
C VAL A 139 -0.71 12.92 -23.83
N GLU A 140 -0.69 14.07 -23.17
CA GLU A 140 0.32 15.11 -23.36
C GLU A 140 1.45 14.94 -22.33
N VAL A 141 2.72 14.97 -22.80
CA VAL A 141 3.91 14.95 -21.95
C VAL A 141 4.57 16.32 -21.95
N ARG A 142 4.62 16.95 -20.77
CA ARG A 142 5.27 18.27 -20.54
C ARG A 142 6.45 18.12 -19.61
N GLN A 143 7.58 18.73 -19.98
CA GLN A 143 8.73 18.83 -19.10
C GLN A 143 8.66 20.13 -18.29
N GLY A 144 8.86 20.03 -16.97
CA GLY A 144 8.98 21.20 -16.10
C GLY A 144 8.74 20.87 -14.63
N GLU A 145 9.00 21.85 -13.79
CA GLU A 145 8.73 21.80 -12.35
C GLU A 145 7.25 22.04 -12.08
N ALA A 146 6.68 21.29 -11.16
CA ALA A 146 5.26 21.39 -10.79
C ALA A 146 4.85 22.82 -10.40
N GLU A 147 5.64 23.46 -9.54
CA GLU A 147 5.41 24.81 -9.03
C GLU A 147 5.43 25.88 -10.13
N ALA A 148 6.29 25.70 -11.14
CA ALA A 148 6.42 26.64 -12.25
C ALA A 148 5.30 26.48 -13.28
N LEU A 149 4.82 25.26 -13.51
CA LEU A 149 3.80 24.97 -14.51
C LEU A 149 2.38 25.13 -13.99
N LEU A 150 2.14 24.89 -12.71
CA LEU A 150 0.79 24.92 -12.10
C LEU A 150 0.01 26.22 -12.42
N PRO A 151 0.57 27.45 -12.29
CA PRO A 151 -0.18 28.68 -12.58
C PRO A 151 -0.59 28.84 -14.06
N ALA A 152 0.11 28.17 -14.97
CA ALA A 152 -0.15 28.23 -16.41
C ALA A 152 -1.01 27.05 -16.94
N LEU A 153 -1.36 26.10 -16.07
CA LEU A 153 -2.21 24.98 -16.46
C LEU A 153 -3.67 25.42 -16.59
N PRO A 154 -4.42 24.84 -17.54
CA PRO A 154 -5.88 25.02 -17.55
C PRO A 154 -6.51 24.43 -16.28
N VAL A 155 -7.70 24.90 -15.93
CA VAL A 155 -8.51 24.24 -14.90
C VAL A 155 -8.92 22.86 -15.41
N VAL A 156 -8.69 21.85 -14.58
CA VAL A 156 -8.99 20.44 -14.86
C VAL A 156 -9.88 19.83 -13.79
N ASP A 157 -10.40 18.64 -14.02
CA ASP A 157 -11.22 17.97 -12.98
C ASP A 157 -10.37 17.40 -11.85
N PHE A 158 -9.14 16.94 -12.18
CA PHE A 158 -8.32 16.17 -11.25
C PHE A 158 -6.83 16.46 -11.38
N ILE A 159 -6.17 16.68 -10.25
CA ILE A 159 -4.70 16.79 -10.16
C ILE A 159 -4.18 15.66 -9.26
N TYR A 160 -3.13 15.00 -9.71
CA TYR A 160 -2.37 14.02 -8.94
C TYR A 160 -0.97 14.51 -8.60
N LEU A 161 -0.50 14.20 -7.39
CA LEU A 161 0.88 14.46 -6.95
C LEU A 161 1.41 13.29 -6.13
N ASP A 162 2.64 12.87 -6.45
CA ASP A 162 3.47 11.97 -5.64
C ASP A 162 4.79 12.68 -5.29
N PRO A 163 4.77 13.62 -4.33
CA PRO A 163 5.93 14.45 -4.05
C PRO A 163 7.09 13.62 -3.49
N ALA A 164 8.28 13.80 -4.06
CA ALA A 164 9.48 13.11 -3.63
C ALA A 164 9.95 13.64 -2.27
N ARG A 165 10.62 12.79 -1.49
CA ARG A 165 11.27 13.24 -0.25
C ARG A 165 12.47 14.11 -0.55
N ARG A 166 12.70 15.15 0.26
CA ARG A 166 13.96 15.92 0.21
C ARG A 166 15.08 15.07 0.77
N ASP A 167 16.00 14.64 -0.08
CA ASP A 167 17.21 13.91 0.33
C ASP A 167 18.29 14.88 0.87
N SER A 168 17.96 15.67 1.90
CA SER A 168 18.98 16.39 2.63
C SER A 168 19.49 15.55 3.81
N LYS A 169 20.50 14.71 3.58
CA LYS A 169 21.25 13.98 4.61
C LYS A 169 20.58 12.76 5.27
N GLY A 170 19.82 11.94 4.54
CA GLY A 170 19.36 10.63 5.07
C GLY A 170 18.41 10.70 6.27
N GLY A 171 17.78 11.84 6.53
CA GLY A 171 16.80 12.04 7.60
C GLY A 171 15.48 11.36 7.29
N LYS A 172 14.79 10.88 8.32
CA LYS A 172 13.41 10.37 8.17
C LYS A 172 12.48 11.54 7.91
N THR A 173 11.71 11.49 6.82
CA THR A 173 10.66 12.46 6.51
C THR A 173 9.49 12.24 7.46
N TYR A 174 9.13 13.26 8.24
CA TYR A 174 8.04 13.20 9.21
C TYR A 174 6.88 14.13 8.90
N ALA A 175 7.04 15.07 7.95
CA ALA A 175 6.03 16.06 7.58
C ALA A 175 5.87 16.18 6.06
N ILE A 176 4.73 16.69 5.60
CA ILE A 176 4.46 17.01 4.19
C ILE A 176 5.43 18.09 3.68
N SER A 177 5.76 19.06 4.51
CA SER A 177 6.71 20.13 4.20
C SER A 177 8.13 19.64 3.87
N ASP A 178 8.46 18.39 4.21
CA ASP A 178 9.74 17.77 3.88
C ASP A 178 9.76 17.16 2.47
N CYS A 179 8.69 17.32 1.71
CA CYS A 179 8.56 16.81 0.35
C CYS A 179 8.85 17.88 -0.72
N VAL A 180 9.10 17.45 -1.96
CA VAL A 180 9.25 18.29 -3.15
C VAL A 180 8.35 17.74 -4.26
N PRO A 181 7.39 18.53 -4.77
CA PRO A 181 6.97 19.85 -4.27
C PRO A 181 6.41 19.84 -2.84
N ASP A 182 6.52 20.97 -2.13
CA ASP A 182 5.83 21.14 -0.83
C ASP A 182 4.34 21.40 -1.06
N VAL A 183 3.57 20.33 -1.06
CA VAL A 183 2.14 20.38 -1.37
C VAL A 183 1.37 21.25 -0.36
N SER A 184 1.87 21.38 0.87
CA SER A 184 1.23 22.21 1.88
C SER A 184 1.27 23.70 1.53
N GLN A 185 2.25 24.16 0.77
CA GLN A 185 2.35 25.51 0.23
C GLN A 185 1.52 25.70 -1.04
N LEU A 186 1.32 24.64 -1.81
CA LEU A 186 0.61 24.71 -3.10
C LEU A 186 -0.90 24.46 -2.97
N LYS A 187 -1.39 24.04 -1.82
CA LYS A 187 -2.77 23.54 -1.64
C LYS A 187 -3.86 24.49 -2.14
N GLU A 188 -3.74 25.80 -1.91
CA GLU A 188 -4.73 26.78 -2.38
C GLU A 188 -4.69 26.94 -3.89
N GLU A 189 -3.48 26.96 -4.49
CA GLU A 189 -3.34 27.07 -5.94
C GLU A 189 -3.86 25.80 -6.62
N LEU A 190 -3.59 24.63 -6.07
CA LEU A 190 -4.13 23.35 -6.56
C LEU A 190 -5.66 23.36 -6.55
N LEU A 191 -6.29 23.83 -5.46
CA LEU A 191 -7.75 23.93 -5.35
C LEU A 191 -8.40 24.97 -6.27
N ARG A 192 -7.63 25.96 -6.77
CA ARG A 192 -8.08 26.88 -7.83
C ARG A 192 -8.05 26.23 -9.20
N HIS A 193 -7.14 25.27 -9.43
CA HIS A 193 -6.92 24.62 -10.72
C HIS A 193 -7.61 23.28 -10.90
N ALA A 194 -8.10 22.65 -9.80
CA ALA A 194 -8.82 21.39 -9.93
C ALA A 194 -9.92 21.23 -8.90
N ARG A 195 -10.99 20.53 -9.30
CA ARG A 195 -12.06 20.10 -8.40
C ARG A 195 -11.58 19.08 -7.37
N TRP A 196 -10.72 18.16 -7.80
CA TRP A 196 -10.19 17.08 -6.99
C TRP A 196 -8.67 17.05 -7.05
N ILE A 197 -8.02 16.94 -5.90
CA ILE A 197 -6.58 16.78 -5.80
C ILE A 197 -6.28 15.49 -5.03
N LEU A 198 -5.52 14.57 -5.61
CA LEU A 198 -5.05 13.37 -4.95
C LEU A 198 -3.56 13.48 -4.66
N VAL A 199 -3.21 13.48 -3.39
CA VAL A 199 -1.80 13.53 -2.94
C VAL A 199 -1.41 12.17 -2.39
N LYS A 200 -0.39 11.55 -2.96
CA LYS A 200 0.22 10.33 -2.46
C LYS A 200 1.36 10.67 -1.50
N LEU A 201 1.35 10.04 -0.35
CA LEU A 201 2.32 10.24 0.71
C LEU A 201 2.91 8.91 1.19
N SER A 202 4.08 9.01 1.81
CA SER A 202 4.69 7.86 2.47
C SER A 202 3.78 7.28 3.56
N PRO A 203 3.66 5.94 3.68
CA PRO A 203 2.90 5.32 4.76
C PRO A 203 3.50 5.57 6.15
N MET A 204 4.71 6.14 6.25
CA MET A 204 5.32 6.51 7.52
C MET A 204 4.74 7.78 8.13
N LEU A 205 4.12 8.65 7.32
CA LEU A 205 3.51 9.90 7.79
C LEU A 205 2.29 9.64 8.68
N ASP A 206 2.09 10.47 9.69
CA ASP A 206 0.85 10.50 10.47
C ASP A 206 -0.27 11.15 9.64
N TRP A 207 -1.36 10.42 9.40
CA TRP A 207 -2.42 10.92 8.54
C TRP A 207 -3.22 12.07 9.18
N HIS A 208 -3.31 12.15 10.52
CA HIS A 208 -3.99 13.27 11.19
C HIS A 208 -3.19 14.57 11.00
N ALA A 209 -1.86 14.48 11.22
CA ALA A 209 -0.98 15.63 10.99
C ALA A 209 -0.98 16.05 9.50
N ALA A 210 -1.04 15.06 8.59
CA ALA A 210 -1.13 15.32 7.16
C ALA A 210 -2.44 16.02 6.76
N VAL A 211 -3.58 15.58 7.30
CA VAL A 211 -4.89 16.24 7.09
C VAL A 211 -4.87 17.68 7.59
N GLU A 212 -4.33 17.92 8.79
CA GLU A 212 -4.25 19.26 9.35
C GLU A 212 -3.36 20.19 8.52
N ALA A 213 -2.21 19.70 8.06
CA ALA A 213 -1.30 20.48 7.20
C ALA A 213 -1.94 20.88 5.86
N MET A 214 -2.90 20.07 5.35
CA MET A 214 -3.60 20.33 4.09
C MET A 214 -4.87 21.17 4.24
N ARG A 215 -5.24 21.58 5.43
CA ARG A 215 -6.39 22.47 5.67
C ARG A 215 -6.09 23.89 5.19
N CYS A 216 -7.03 24.52 4.50
CA CYS A 216 -6.94 25.91 4.07
C CYS A 216 -8.33 26.55 3.95
N GLY A 217 -8.38 27.87 3.67
CA GLY A 217 -9.64 28.61 3.53
C GLY A 217 -10.48 28.23 2.31
N LEU A 218 -9.87 27.59 1.30
CA LEU A 218 -10.54 27.18 0.05
C LEU A 218 -11.05 25.73 0.08
N GLY A 219 -10.78 24.95 1.13
CA GLY A 219 -11.17 23.56 1.21
C GLY A 219 -10.21 22.73 2.07
N GLY A 220 -10.19 21.41 1.85
CA GLY A 220 -9.35 20.51 2.62
C GLY A 220 -9.46 19.06 2.18
N VAL A 221 -9.02 18.15 3.05
CA VAL A 221 -9.08 16.69 2.80
C VAL A 221 -10.49 16.19 3.05
N CYS A 222 -11.10 15.58 2.03
CA CYS A 222 -12.42 14.94 2.13
C CYS A 222 -12.32 13.42 2.35
N GLU A 223 -11.25 12.79 1.87
CA GLU A 223 -11.02 11.35 2.06
C GLU A 223 -9.55 11.08 2.38
N VAL A 224 -9.33 10.11 3.26
CA VAL A 224 -8.00 9.55 3.57
C VAL A 224 -8.03 8.08 3.23
N HIS A 225 -7.08 7.61 2.40
CA HIS A 225 -6.97 6.21 2.05
C HIS A 225 -5.64 5.66 2.55
N VAL A 226 -5.70 4.68 3.44
CA VAL A 226 -4.54 3.90 3.88
C VAL A 226 -4.49 2.65 3.02
N VAL A 227 -3.57 2.60 2.08
CA VAL A 227 -3.49 1.54 1.07
C VAL A 227 -2.40 0.55 1.43
N SER A 228 -2.79 -0.71 1.55
CA SER A 228 -1.91 -1.85 1.80
C SER A 228 -2.05 -2.89 0.69
N SER A 229 -0.99 -3.62 0.43
CA SER A 229 -0.99 -4.79 -0.45
C SER A 229 -0.15 -5.90 0.18
N GLY A 230 -0.64 -7.14 0.11
CA GLY A 230 0.00 -8.26 0.78
C GLY A 230 0.13 -8.07 2.29
N ASN A 231 -0.81 -7.33 2.90
CA ASN A 231 -0.81 -6.95 4.32
C ASN A 231 0.41 -6.09 4.75
N GLU A 232 0.95 -5.30 3.84
CA GLU A 232 1.97 -4.28 4.08
C GLU A 232 1.46 -2.92 3.63
N CYS A 233 1.52 -1.90 4.50
CA CYS A 233 1.09 -0.54 4.17
C CYS A 233 2.05 0.07 3.16
N LYS A 234 1.54 0.43 1.97
CA LYS A 234 2.35 0.90 0.85
C LYS A 234 2.30 2.41 0.69
N GLU A 235 1.14 3.02 0.87
CA GLU A 235 0.94 4.45 0.65
C GLU A 235 -0.22 5.00 1.47
N LEU A 236 -0.17 6.30 1.69
CA LEU A 236 -1.24 7.12 2.25
C LEU A 236 -1.70 8.07 1.15
N LEU A 237 -3.01 8.09 0.83
CA LEU A 237 -3.57 9.00 -0.16
C LEU A 237 -4.49 9.99 0.55
N LEU A 238 -4.36 11.27 0.21
CA LEU A 238 -5.26 12.33 0.64
C LEU A 238 -6.01 12.85 -0.59
N LEU A 239 -7.33 12.74 -0.58
CA LEU A 239 -8.20 13.35 -1.59
C LEU A 239 -8.72 14.68 -1.04
N LEU A 240 -8.42 15.77 -1.74
CA LEU A 240 -8.83 17.13 -1.39
C LEU A 240 -9.91 17.63 -2.34
N SER A 241 -10.77 18.49 -1.81
CA SER A 241 -11.76 19.24 -2.58
C SER A 241 -12.06 20.57 -1.90
N ALA A 242 -12.56 21.54 -2.68
CA ALA A 242 -13.12 22.78 -2.15
C ALA A 242 -14.36 22.52 -1.26
N ASP A 243 -15.14 21.49 -1.56
CA ASP A 243 -16.33 21.08 -0.81
C ASP A 243 -16.01 20.09 0.32
N ALA A 244 -14.78 20.08 0.84
CA ALA A 244 -14.37 19.13 1.86
C ALA A 244 -15.16 19.29 3.16
N PRO A 245 -15.62 18.19 3.77
CA PRO A 245 -16.27 18.23 5.09
C PRO A 245 -15.25 18.61 6.18
N VAL A 246 -15.76 18.98 7.37
CA VAL A 246 -14.92 19.33 8.54
C VAL A 246 -13.92 18.23 8.90
N ALA A 247 -14.29 16.97 8.69
CA ALA A 247 -13.40 15.83 8.89
C ALA A 247 -13.57 14.82 7.76
N PRO A 248 -12.49 14.15 7.33
CA PRO A 248 -12.48 13.26 6.17
C PRO A 248 -13.17 11.93 6.46
N ARG A 249 -13.60 11.25 5.40
CA ARG A 249 -13.91 9.82 5.45
C ARG A 249 -12.62 9.00 5.34
N LEU A 250 -12.49 7.99 6.18
CA LEU A 250 -11.30 7.13 6.22
C LEU A 250 -11.59 5.81 5.50
N TYR A 251 -10.68 5.41 4.62
CA TYR A 251 -10.68 4.14 3.89
C TYR A 251 -9.43 3.35 4.23
N CYS A 252 -9.61 2.11 4.67
CA CYS A 252 -8.55 1.14 4.95
C CYS A 252 -8.60 0.05 3.89
N VAL A 253 -7.64 0.05 2.98
CA VAL A 253 -7.59 -0.85 1.83
C VAL A 253 -6.46 -1.83 1.99
N ASN A 254 -6.75 -3.12 1.78
CA ASN A 254 -5.73 -4.16 1.69
C ASN A 254 -6.07 -5.11 0.56
N ASP A 255 -5.35 -4.99 -0.55
CA ASP A 255 -5.66 -5.67 -1.81
C ASP A 255 -7.11 -5.38 -2.25
N ASP A 256 -7.98 -6.40 -2.30
CA ASP A 256 -9.38 -6.26 -2.70
C ASP A 256 -10.34 -6.00 -1.50
N VAL A 257 -9.83 -5.96 -0.27
CA VAL A 257 -10.64 -5.71 0.93
C VAL A 257 -10.59 -4.23 1.30
N CYS A 258 -11.77 -3.61 1.42
CA CYS A 258 -11.90 -2.22 1.82
C CYS A 258 -12.83 -2.08 3.04
N PHE A 259 -12.36 -1.38 4.07
CA PHE A 259 -13.15 -0.95 5.22
C PHE A 259 -13.16 0.57 5.27
N SER A 260 -14.32 1.17 5.48
CA SER A 260 -14.39 2.63 5.62
C SER A 260 -15.22 3.05 6.83
N CYS A 261 -14.87 4.20 7.39
CA CYS A 261 -15.64 4.84 8.45
C CYS A 261 -15.63 6.36 8.31
N ASP A 262 -16.66 7.00 8.82
CA ASP A 262 -16.72 8.46 8.95
C ASP A 262 -15.99 8.85 10.24
N THR A 263 -14.96 9.68 10.14
CA THR A 263 -14.18 10.10 11.30
C THR A 263 -14.91 11.08 12.22
N ARG A 264 -16.09 11.61 11.79
CA ARG A 264 -16.98 12.43 12.62
C ARG A 264 -17.84 11.60 13.56
N CYS A 265 -18.06 10.33 13.25
CA CYS A 265 -18.91 9.47 14.07
C CYS A 265 -18.21 9.12 15.38
N ALA A 266 -18.92 9.33 16.49
CA ALA A 266 -18.53 8.76 17.76
C ALA A 266 -18.88 7.26 17.77
N PHE A 267 -17.87 6.43 17.94
CA PHE A 267 -18.09 4.99 18.10
C PHE A 267 -18.10 4.63 19.58
N PRO A 268 -18.88 3.61 19.98
CA PRO A 268 -18.86 3.14 21.36
C PRO A 268 -17.43 2.68 21.75
N PRO A 269 -17.06 2.83 23.03
CA PRO A 269 -15.77 2.37 23.52
C PRO A 269 -15.59 0.87 23.31
N LEU A 270 -14.33 0.42 23.20
CA LEU A 270 -14.02 -0.99 23.04
C LEU A 270 -14.53 -1.81 24.24
N VAL A 271 -15.24 -2.89 23.96
CA VAL A 271 -15.61 -3.89 24.95
C VAL A 271 -14.46 -4.88 25.09
N TYR A 272 -13.94 -5.05 26.30
CA TYR A 272 -12.85 -5.97 26.57
C TYR A 272 -13.36 -7.31 27.08
N GLY A 273 -12.61 -8.39 26.80
CA GLY A 273 -12.91 -9.71 27.27
C GLY A 273 -11.74 -10.68 27.12
N VAL A 274 -11.90 -11.86 27.68
CA VAL A 274 -10.93 -12.95 27.58
C VAL A 274 -11.47 -14.00 26.59
N PRO A 275 -10.75 -14.27 25.49
CA PRO A 275 -11.22 -15.24 24.51
C PRO A 275 -11.11 -16.67 25.02
N ARG A 276 -11.99 -17.55 24.53
CA ARG A 276 -12.06 -18.97 24.89
C ARG A 276 -11.69 -19.85 23.69
N VAL A 277 -11.36 -21.10 23.97
CA VAL A 277 -11.14 -22.09 22.91
C VAL A 277 -12.39 -22.19 22.03
N GLY A 278 -12.20 -22.18 20.72
CA GLY A 278 -13.29 -22.14 19.74
C GLY A 278 -13.61 -20.75 19.20
N ASP A 279 -13.28 -19.69 19.93
CA ASP A 279 -13.50 -18.32 19.47
C ASP A 279 -12.69 -18.02 18.21
N MET A 280 -13.17 -17.05 17.43
CA MET A 280 -12.43 -16.51 16.29
C MET A 280 -11.60 -15.31 16.73
N LEU A 281 -10.29 -15.45 16.65
CA LEU A 281 -9.33 -14.35 16.85
C LEU A 281 -9.12 -13.58 15.56
N LEU A 282 -9.12 -12.24 15.64
CA LEU A 282 -8.92 -11.34 14.51
C LEU A 282 -7.70 -10.44 14.76
N VAL A 283 -6.85 -10.38 13.76
CA VAL A 283 -5.70 -9.47 13.69
C VAL A 283 -5.97 -8.49 12.57
N PRO A 284 -6.28 -7.21 12.86
CA PRO A 284 -6.54 -6.22 11.83
C PRO A 284 -5.43 -6.19 10.79
N ASN A 285 -5.77 -5.96 9.52
CA ASN A 285 -4.78 -5.85 8.46
C ASN A 285 -3.93 -4.57 8.61
N ALA A 286 -2.89 -4.44 7.80
CA ALA A 286 -1.93 -3.35 7.90
C ALA A 286 -2.57 -1.97 7.73
N SER A 287 -3.60 -1.83 6.88
CA SER A 287 -4.29 -0.55 6.68
C SER A 287 -5.11 -0.12 7.90
N VAL A 288 -5.86 -1.02 8.53
CA VAL A 288 -6.60 -0.74 9.77
C VAL A 288 -5.64 -0.46 10.93
N MET A 289 -4.52 -1.21 11.00
CA MET A 289 -3.47 -0.98 12.00
C MET A 289 -2.85 0.41 11.87
N LYS A 290 -2.53 0.85 10.64
CA LYS A 290 -1.97 2.18 10.36
C LYS A 290 -2.99 3.29 10.59
N ALA A 291 -4.24 3.06 10.24
CA ALA A 291 -5.33 4.04 10.40
C ALA A 291 -5.69 4.28 11.87
N GLY A 292 -5.49 3.29 12.75
CA GLY A 292 -5.82 3.40 14.19
C GLY A 292 -7.32 3.42 14.50
N CYS A 293 -8.20 3.12 13.52
CA CYS A 293 -9.65 3.23 13.64
C CYS A 293 -10.30 2.02 14.36
N PHE A 294 -9.72 1.57 15.47
CA PHE A 294 -10.09 0.32 16.14
C PHE A 294 -11.50 0.31 16.72
N THR A 295 -12.00 1.44 17.22
CA THR A 295 -13.37 1.56 17.74
C THR A 295 -14.41 1.42 16.62
N ALA A 296 -14.17 2.07 15.47
CA ALA A 296 -15.00 1.93 14.28
C ALA A 296 -15.00 0.48 13.76
N PHE A 297 -13.81 -0.13 13.67
CA PHE A 297 -13.63 -1.51 13.26
C PHE A 297 -14.37 -2.47 14.19
N ALA A 298 -14.16 -2.36 15.51
CA ALA A 298 -14.81 -3.21 16.49
C ALA A 298 -16.34 -3.04 16.48
N SER A 299 -16.84 -1.81 16.38
CA SER A 299 -18.27 -1.51 16.30
C SER A 299 -18.91 -2.13 15.06
N ARG A 300 -18.29 -1.97 13.88
CA ARG A 300 -18.82 -2.48 12.59
C ARG A 300 -18.97 -4.00 12.58
N PHE A 301 -18.04 -4.72 13.18
CA PHE A 301 -17.99 -6.18 13.18
C PHE A 301 -18.37 -6.81 14.53
N ARG A 302 -18.86 -6.02 15.50
CA ARG A 302 -19.27 -6.47 16.86
C ARG A 302 -18.17 -7.22 17.59
N LEU A 303 -16.92 -6.71 17.49
CA LEU A 303 -15.76 -7.36 18.06
C LEU A 303 -15.56 -7.00 19.53
N ARG A 304 -15.00 -7.92 20.28
CA ARG A 304 -14.42 -7.69 21.61
C ARG A 304 -12.91 -7.56 21.49
N ALA A 305 -12.31 -6.63 22.22
CA ALA A 305 -10.86 -6.49 22.30
C ALA A 305 -10.29 -7.28 23.46
N ILE A 306 -9.07 -7.80 23.34
CA ILE A 306 -8.44 -8.56 24.44
C ILE A 306 -7.92 -7.61 25.51
N ALA A 307 -7.27 -6.52 25.11
CA ALA A 307 -6.75 -5.52 26.01
C ALA A 307 -6.46 -4.21 25.27
N PRO A 308 -6.33 -3.07 25.95
CA PRO A 308 -5.74 -1.87 25.38
C PRO A 308 -4.36 -2.18 24.77
N ASN A 309 -4.05 -1.57 23.62
CA ASN A 309 -2.75 -1.71 22.92
C ASN A 309 -2.37 -3.13 22.46
N SER A 310 -3.24 -4.14 22.65
CA SER A 310 -3.00 -5.47 22.09
C SER A 310 -3.26 -5.52 20.58
N HIS A 311 -4.23 -4.72 20.12
CA HIS A 311 -4.76 -4.74 18.75
C HIS A 311 -5.14 -6.14 18.28
N LEU A 312 -5.55 -6.98 19.24
CA LEU A 312 -6.13 -8.29 19.02
C LEU A 312 -7.60 -8.25 19.40
N PHE A 313 -8.43 -8.76 18.50
CA PHE A 313 -9.87 -8.78 18.67
C PHE A 313 -10.36 -10.23 18.58
N PHE A 314 -11.56 -10.48 19.10
CA PHE A 314 -12.19 -11.80 18.99
C PHE A 314 -13.70 -11.69 18.90
N ILE A 315 -14.29 -12.75 18.37
CA ILE A 315 -15.73 -12.99 18.36
C ILE A 315 -15.95 -14.33 19.03
N PRO A 316 -16.86 -14.43 20.03
CA PRO A 316 -17.27 -15.69 20.62
C PRO A 316 -17.76 -16.69 19.58
N ALA A 317 -17.46 -17.97 19.77
CA ALA A 317 -17.80 -19.01 18.79
C ALA A 317 -19.31 -19.05 18.49
N GLU A 318 -20.15 -18.80 19.49
CA GLU A 318 -21.60 -18.73 19.37
C GLU A 318 -22.11 -17.55 18.55
N GLU A 319 -21.34 -16.46 18.48
CA GLU A 319 -21.67 -15.25 17.70
C GLU A 319 -21.07 -15.29 16.28
N ALA A 320 -20.09 -16.16 16.04
CA ALA A 320 -19.42 -16.35 14.76
C ALA A 320 -20.23 -17.31 13.84
N SER A 321 -21.47 -16.97 13.54
CA SER A 321 -22.38 -17.87 12.81
C SER A 321 -22.13 -17.83 11.29
N GLY A 322 -21.78 -18.99 10.70
CA GLY A 322 -21.74 -19.27 9.25
C GLY A 322 -20.34 -19.25 8.63
N ASP A 323 -20.14 -20.11 7.63
CA ASP A 323 -18.86 -20.28 6.88
C ASP A 323 -18.41 -19.02 6.10
N GLY A 324 -19.26 -18.01 5.95
CA GLY A 324 -18.98 -16.76 5.24
C GLY A 324 -18.54 -15.59 6.14
N PHE A 325 -18.54 -15.73 7.45
CA PHE A 325 -18.33 -14.61 8.38
C PHE A 325 -16.92 -13.96 8.25
N ALA A 326 -15.89 -14.75 7.91
CA ALA A 326 -14.53 -14.26 7.70
C ALA A 326 -14.32 -13.58 6.33
N THR A 327 -15.30 -13.70 5.42
CA THR A 327 -15.20 -13.20 4.06
C THR A 327 -15.30 -11.68 4.03
N GLY A 328 -14.32 -11.03 3.37
CA GLY A 328 -14.29 -9.57 3.25
C GLY A 328 -13.90 -8.82 4.53
N MET A 329 -13.52 -9.54 5.60
CA MET A 329 -13.10 -8.91 6.84
C MET A 329 -11.73 -8.23 6.67
N PRO A 330 -11.54 -6.97 7.10
CA PRO A 330 -10.26 -6.27 7.00
C PRO A 330 -9.28 -6.73 8.09
N ALA A 331 -9.18 -8.05 8.28
CA ALA A 331 -8.36 -8.71 9.29
C ALA A 331 -7.95 -10.12 8.84
N ARG A 332 -6.86 -10.62 9.39
CA ARG A 332 -6.54 -12.04 9.34
C ARG A 332 -7.31 -12.76 10.45
N CYS A 333 -8.01 -13.82 10.09
CA CYS A 333 -8.87 -14.58 10.99
C CYS A 333 -8.23 -15.92 11.39
N PHE A 334 -8.38 -16.28 12.64
CA PHE A 334 -7.79 -17.49 13.22
C PHE A 334 -8.80 -18.18 14.13
N ARG A 335 -8.83 -19.52 14.13
CA ARG A 335 -9.55 -20.30 15.13
C ARG A 335 -8.67 -20.51 16.36
N LEU A 336 -9.15 -20.14 17.54
CA LEU A 336 -8.45 -20.34 18.80
C LEU A 336 -8.56 -21.80 19.25
N VAL A 337 -7.44 -22.50 19.31
CA VAL A 337 -7.39 -23.93 19.66
C VAL A 337 -6.92 -24.19 21.08
N ALA A 338 -6.15 -23.26 21.68
CA ALA A 338 -5.81 -23.30 23.09
C ALA A 338 -5.52 -21.91 23.65
N VAL A 339 -5.86 -21.68 24.89
CA VAL A 339 -5.45 -20.53 25.72
C VAL A 339 -4.61 -21.04 26.87
N THR A 340 -3.40 -20.53 27.02
CA THR A 340 -2.52 -21.02 28.10
C THR A 340 -1.72 -19.85 28.70
N SER A 341 -1.36 -20.03 29.98
CA SER A 341 -0.39 -19.19 30.69
C SER A 341 1.03 -19.74 30.50
N PHE A 342 2.04 -19.07 31.09
CA PHE A 342 3.42 -19.57 31.11
C PHE A 342 3.67 -20.74 32.06
N ASN A 343 2.61 -21.38 32.58
CA ASN A 343 2.73 -22.58 33.38
C ASN A 343 3.28 -23.74 32.54
N LYS A 344 4.34 -24.40 32.99
CA LYS A 344 5.05 -25.48 32.28
C LYS A 344 4.14 -26.66 31.88
N LYS A 345 3.19 -27.04 32.74
CA LYS A 345 2.24 -28.14 32.48
C LYS A 345 1.24 -27.71 31.40
N ALA A 346 0.66 -26.50 31.52
CA ALA A 346 -0.30 -25.96 30.56
C ALA A 346 0.32 -25.76 29.17
N LEU A 347 1.56 -25.27 29.13
CA LEU A 347 2.30 -25.11 27.85
C LEU A 347 2.54 -26.46 27.17
N ARG A 348 2.93 -27.51 27.89
CA ARG A 348 3.14 -28.82 27.31
C ARG A 348 1.85 -29.39 26.72
N GLN A 349 0.73 -29.17 27.38
CA GLN A 349 -0.58 -29.62 26.88
C GLN A 349 -1.01 -28.83 25.66
N ALA A 350 -0.92 -27.50 25.69
CA ALA A 350 -1.35 -26.62 24.60
C ALA A 350 -0.50 -26.76 23.35
N LEU A 351 0.79 -27.12 23.47
CA LEU A 351 1.75 -27.25 22.38
C LEU A 351 2.13 -28.71 22.08
N ALA A 352 1.35 -29.69 22.58
CA ALA A 352 1.60 -31.09 22.29
C ALA A 352 1.63 -31.35 20.77
N GLY A 353 2.73 -31.94 20.25
CA GLY A 353 2.90 -32.24 18.84
C GLY A 353 3.27 -31.02 17.96
N VAL A 354 3.42 -29.83 18.55
CA VAL A 354 3.82 -28.62 17.81
C VAL A 354 5.35 -28.50 17.86
N SER A 355 6.02 -28.62 16.71
CA SER A 355 7.47 -28.41 16.56
C SER A 355 7.82 -27.05 15.95
N ARG A 356 6.89 -26.43 15.22
CA ARG A 356 7.08 -25.14 14.52
C ARG A 356 5.83 -24.28 14.70
N ALA A 357 6.01 -22.96 14.86
CA ALA A 357 4.90 -22.02 14.91
C ALA A 357 5.32 -20.62 14.48
N ASN A 358 4.35 -19.89 13.91
CA ASN A 358 4.44 -18.46 13.64
C ASN A 358 4.14 -17.70 14.94
N VAL A 359 5.15 -17.11 15.55
CA VAL A 359 5.02 -16.44 16.85
C VAL A 359 4.92 -14.92 16.65
N ALA A 360 3.88 -14.32 17.19
CA ALA A 360 3.68 -12.88 17.25
C ALA A 360 3.44 -12.43 18.70
N VAL A 361 3.95 -11.26 19.04
CA VAL A 361 3.77 -10.66 20.37
C VAL A 361 3.05 -9.32 20.25
N ARG A 362 2.10 -9.08 21.17
CA ARG A 362 1.32 -7.85 21.25
C ARG A 362 1.17 -7.45 22.71
N ASN A 363 1.70 -6.27 23.11
CA ASN A 363 1.66 -5.83 24.51
C ASN A 363 2.17 -6.92 25.46
N PHE A 364 3.40 -7.40 25.23
CA PHE A 364 3.97 -8.55 25.93
C PHE A 364 5.45 -8.29 26.26
N PRO A 365 5.99 -8.75 27.41
CA PRO A 365 7.32 -8.37 27.88
C PRO A 365 8.50 -9.03 27.14
N LEU A 366 8.24 -10.02 26.28
CA LEU A 366 9.27 -10.69 25.47
C LEU A 366 9.11 -10.34 23.99
N THR A 367 10.20 -10.38 23.23
CA THR A 367 10.15 -10.36 21.76
C THR A 367 9.68 -11.70 21.20
N ALA A 368 9.23 -11.72 19.95
CA ALA A 368 8.81 -12.96 19.28
C ALA A 368 9.97 -13.99 19.19
N ALA A 369 11.21 -13.53 18.97
CA ALA A 369 12.38 -14.39 18.91
C ALA A 369 12.72 -15.04 20.26
N GLU A 370 12.69 -14.25 21.33
CA GLU A 370 12.92 -14.74 22.70
C GLU A 370 11.86 -15.73 23.11
N LEU A 371 10.58 -15.40 22.81
CA LEU A 371 9.46 -16.29 23.12
C LEU A 371 9.58 -17.62 22.38
N ARG A 372 9.85 -17.60 21.07
CA ARG A 372 10.04 -18.80 20.26
C ARG A 372 11.17 -19.69 20.79
N LYS A 373 12.31 -19.09 21.15
CA LYS A 373 13.44 -19.79 21.79
C LYS A 373 13.01 -20.44 23.12
N ARG A 374 12.27 -19.71 23.96
CA ARG A 374 11.79 -20.20 25.26
C ARG A 374 10.80 -21.36 25.11
N LEU A 375 9.96 -21.31 24.07
CA LEU A 375 9.01 -22.38 23.74
C LEU A 375 9.66 -23.57 23.02
N ARG A 376 10.92 -23.44 22.57
CA ARG A 376 11.68 -24.42 21.78
C ARG A 376 10.99 -24.80 20.48
N LEU A 377 10.45 -23.79 19.76
CA LEU A 377 9.74 -23.97 18.51
C LEU A 377 10.58 -23.47 17.32
N GLY A 378 10.52 -24.19 16.21
CA GLY A 378 10.98 -23.69 14.90
C GLY A 378 10.05 -22.60 14.35
N ASP A 379 10.52 -21.82 13.37
CA ASP A 379 9.71 -20.82 12.69
C ASP A 379 8.83 -21.42 11.60
N GLY A 380 7.61 -20.88 11.41
CA GLY A 380 6.67 -21.29 10.36
C GLY A 380 5.74 -22.44 10.78
N GLY A 381 5.15 -23.13 9.78
CA GLY A 381 4.11 -24.15 9.98
C GLY A 381 2.71 -23.55 10.10
N ASP A 382 1.72 -24.41 10.42
CA ASP A 382 0.28 -24.07 10.40
C ASP A 382 -0.24 -23.52 11.73
N VAL A 383 0.60 -23.54 12.78
CA VAL A 383 0.24 -23.05 14.10
C VAL A 383 0.70 -21.59 14.25
N PHE A 384 -0.18 -20.75 14.76
CA PHE A 384 0.09 -19.37 15.11
C PHE A 384 -0.03 -19.20 16.62
N ILE A 385 0.91 -18.49 17.23
CA ILE A 385 0.90 -18.18 18.65
C ILE A 385 0.95 -16.67 18.83
N PHE A 386 -0.11 -16.11 19.41
CA PHE A 386 -0.16 -14.71 19.80
C PHE A 386 0.03 -14.60 21.31
N ALA A 387 1.13 -13.99 21.73
CA ALA A 387 1.37 -13.69 23.12
C ALA A 387 0.92 -12.26 23.43
N THR A 388 0.09 -12.13 24.47
CA THR A 388 -0.44 -10.83 24.86
C THR A 388 -0.69 -10.75 26.37
N THR A 389 -0.93 -9.52 26.84
CA THR A 389 -1.41 -9.25 28.20
C THR A 389 -2.88 -8.87 28.11
N THR A 390 -3.73 -9.56 28.86
CA THR A 390 -5.19 -9.31 28.92
C THR A 390 -5.50 -8.00 29.64
N SER A 391 -6.76 -7.55 29.56
CA SER A 391 -7.27 -6.40 30.35
C SER A 391 -7.12 -6.61 31.87
N GLU A 392 -7.10 -7.86 32.34
CA GLU A 392 -6.85 -8.25 33.72
C GLU A 392 -5.36 -8.35 34.09
N ARG A 393 -4.47 -7.86 33.20
CA ARG A 393 -3.01 -7.90 33.34
C ARG A 393 -2.40 -9.31 33.38
N GLN A 394 -3.10 -10.33 32.90
CA GLN A 394 -2.58 -11.68 32.79
C GLN A 394 -1.82 -11.89 31.47
N HIS A 395 -0.66 -12.52 31.55
CA HIS A 395 0.10 -12.91 30.35
C HIS A 395 -0.44 -14.25 29.82
N VAL A 396 -0.92 -14.23 28.58
CA VAL A 396 -1.52 -15.40 27.93
C VAL A 396 -0.89 -15.68 26.57
N LEU A 397 -0.87 -16.95 26.20
CA LEU A 397 -0.56 -17.41 24.85
C LEU A 397 -1.84 -17.95 24.21
N LEU A 398 -2.18 -17.39 23.06
CA LEU A 398 -3.31 -17.78 22.24
C LEU A 398 -2.77 -18.65 21.10
N VAL A 399 -3.02 -19.94 21.17
CA VAL A 399 -2.61 -20.91 20.14
C VAL A 399 -3.74 -21.04 19.14
N CYS A 400 -3.43 -20.77 17.85
CA CYS A 400 -4.43 -20.61 16.82
C CYS A 400 -4.07 -21.39 15.54
N ARG A 401 -5.08 -21.68 14.72
CA ARG A 401 -4.93 -22.08 13.32
C ARG A 401 -5.53 -21.00 12.43
N LYS A 402 -4.82 -20.65 11.35
CA LYS A 402 -5.33 -19.67 10.37
C LYS A 402 -6.60 -20.24 9.71
N LEU A 403 -7.64 -19.42 9.64
CA LEU A 403 -8.80 -19.73 8.82
C LEU A 403 -8.47 -19.44 7.36
N PRO A 404 -9.03 -20.16 6.38
CA PRO A 404 -8.88 -19.83 4.98
C PRO A 404 -9.27 -18.37 4.75
N ASP A 405 -8.49 -17.67 3.94
CA ASP A 405 -8.89 -16.36 3.45
C ASP A 405 -10.12 -16.61 2.56
N ALA A 406 -11.30 -16.27 3.06
CA ALA A 406 -12.53 -16.49 2.32
C ALA A 406 -12.49 -15.71 1.01
N GLY A 407 -12.85 -16.38 -0.08
CA GLY A 407 -12.73 -15.91 -1.44
C GLY A 407 -13.29 -14.49 -1.65
N LYS A 408 -12.74 -13.79 -2.61
CA LYS A 408 -13.05 -12.43 -3.01
C LYS A 408 -14.55 -12.22 -3.18
N ILE A 409 -15.17 -11.42 -2.32
CA ILE A 409 -16.52 -10.90 -2.56
C ILE A 409 -16.36 -9.50 -3.17
N HIS A 410 -16.81 -9.37 -4.41
CA HIS A 410 -17.02 -8.09 -5.04
C HIS A 410 -18.31 -7.47 -4.48
N GLU A 411 -18.23 -6.77 -3.34
CA GLU A 411 -19.28 -5.87 -2.91
C GLU A 411 -18.76 -4.44 -2.90
N ASN A 412 -19.41 -3.60 -3.71
CA ASN A 412 -19.35 -2.12 -3.75
C ASN A 412 -18.05 -1.50 -3.21
N GLN A 413 -16.97 -1.67 -3.95
CA GLN A 413 -15.79 -0.83 -3.79
C GLN A 413 -16.14 0.59 -4.27
N PRO A 414 -15.61 1.63 -3.58
CA PRO A 414 -15.83 3.01 -3.97
C PRO A 414 -15.33 3.31 -5.38
#